data_03d1857df79d54235656bae2567ed4db
#
_entry.id   03d1857df79d54235656bae2567ed4db
#
_cell.length_a   1.000
_cell.length_b   1.000
_cell.length_c   1.000
_cell.angle_alpha   90.00
_cell.angle_beta   90.00
_cell.angle_gamma   90.00
#
_symmetry.space_group_name_H-M   'P 1'
#
loop_
_entity.id
_entity.type
_entity.pdbx_description
1 polymer ?
#
loop_
_entity_poly.entity_id
_entity_poly.type
_entity_poly.pdbx_seq_one_letter_code
_entity_poly.pdbx_strand_id
1 'polypeptide(L)'
;MCAVALWCSAQAQAPALHFGRDGKFRIAQFTDVHLDLGTPYRRAQAEKTIAQMRYILDAEHPDLVVFTGDVGTGKPAAEAWHRVLEPVAERNLPFCVVLGNHDAEQDLTRAEIGRIVTSYAGTLNTLGAGGELADVVLEIAGTTQPAALLYCLDSHDYSTIPSIDGYG
;
A
#
# COMPACT_ATOMS: atom_id res chain seq x y z
N MET A 1 24.55 -40.34 -3.77
CA MET A 1 23.52 -39.79 -2.89
C MET A 1 23.54 -38.29 -3.04
N CYS A 2 22.57 -37.69 -3.77
CA CYS A 2 22.44 -36.25 -3.90
C CYS A 2 21.53 -35.77 -2.77
N ALA A 3 22.06 -34.91 -1.89
CA ALA A 3 21.28 -34.24 -0.88
C ALA A 3 20.52 -33.08 -1.54
N VAL A 4 19.20 -33.17 -1.62
CA VAL A 4 18.33 -32.06 -2.01
C VAL A 4 18.15 -31.16 -0.80
N ALA A 5 18.80 -30.00 -0.81
CA ALA A 5 18.56 -28.97 0.18
C ALA A 5 17.19 -28.34 -0.10
N LEU A 6 16.19 -28.67 0.73
CA LEU A 6 14.92 -27.97 0.78
C LEU A 6 15.15 -26.58 1.37
N TRP A 7 15.19 -25.57 0.51
CA TRP A 7 15.09 -24.17 0.93
C TRP A 7 13.66 -23.90 1.36
N CYS A 8 13.41 -23.97 2.65
CA CYS A 8 12.18 -23.48 3.26
C CYS A 8 12.31 -21.96 3.31
N SER A 9 11.70 -21.26 2.35
CA SER A 9 11.53 -19.80 2.43
C SER A 9 10.56 -19.54 3.59
N ALA A 10 11.08 -19.13 4.75
CA ALA A 10 10.26 -18.57 5.80
C ALA A 10 9.61 -17.31 5.25
N GLN A 11 8.34 -17.38 4.88
CA GLN A 11 7.54 -16.17 4.68
C GLN A 11 7.54 -15.43 6.00
N ALA A 12 8.10 -14.23 6.01
CA ALA A 12 8.01 -13.35 7.17
C ALA A 12 6.53 -13.17 7.50
N GLN A 13 6.14 -13.59 8.69
CA GLN A 13 4.77 -13.44 9.15
C GLN A 13 4.45 -11.93 9.21
N ALA A 14 3.31 -11.52 8.64
CA ALA A 14 2.88 -10.14 8.68
C ALA A 14 2.91 -9.62 10.13
N PRO A 15 3.36 -8.39 10.36
CA PRO A 15 3.45 -7.84 11.71
C PRO A 15 2.07 -7.80 12.36
N ALA A 16 1.97 -8.28 13.59
CA ALA A 16 0.72 -8.21 14.35
C ALA A 16 0.44 -6.75 14.75
N LEU A 17 -0.74 -6.26 14.40
CA LEU A 17 -1.19 -4.93 14.79
C LEU A 17 -1.77 -4.98 16.20
N HIS A 18 -1.33 -4.09 17.08
CA HIS A 18 -1.79 -4.02 18.47
C HIS A 18 -1.70 -2.59 19.00
N PHE A 19 -2.51 -2.28 19.99
CA PHE A 19 -2.47 -0.98 20.65
C PHE A 19 -1.12 -0.75 21.34
N GLY A 20 -0.63 0.48 21.26
CA GLY A 20 0.53 0.91 22.01
C GLY A 20 0.31 0.88 23.53
N ARG A 21 1.38 1.03 24.30
CA ARG A 21 1.31 1.07 25.79
C ARG A 21 0.47 2.24 26.31
N ASP A 22 0.28 3.28 25.52
CA ASP A 22 -0.56 4.46 25.81
C ASP A 22 -2.05 4.20 25.49
N GLY A 23 -2.43 2.99 25.07
CA GLY A 23 -3.79 2.62 24.72
C GLY A 23 -4.25 3.20 23.38
N LYS A 24 -3.33 3.68 22.54
CA LYS A 24 -3.63 4.24 21.23
C LYS A 24 -3.12 3.34 20.11
N PHE A 25 -3.81 3.39 18.97
CA PHE A 25 -3.36 2.85 17.69
C PHE A 25 -3.50 3.98 16.66
N ARG A 26 -2.38 4.38 16.08
CA ARG A 26 -2.32 5.52 15.16
C ARG A 26 -2.22 5.03 13.74
N ILE A 27 -3.10 5.53 12.88
CA ILE A 27 -3.11 5.25 11.46
C ILE A 27 -2.76 6.53 10.71
N ALA A 28 -1.71 6.50 9.89
CA ALA A 28 -1.48 7.53 8.89
C ALA A 28 -2.16 7.10 7.60
N GLN A 29 -3.10 7.91 7.11
CA GLN A 29 -3.75 7.70 5.83
C GLN A 29 -3.17 8.67 4.80
N PHE A 30 -2.73 8.13 3.66
CA PHE A 30 -2.37 8.90 2.48
C PHE A 30 -3.35 8.55 1.35
N THR A 31 -4.01 9.55 0.83
CA THR A 31 -4.95 9.44 -0.29
C THR A 31 -4.59 10.46 -1.36
N ASP A 32 -4.90 10.17 -2.60
CA ASP A 32 -4.75 11.10 -3.71
C ASP A 32 -3.34 11.76 -3.78
N VAL A 33 -2.32 10.95 -3.56
CA VAL A 33 -0.92 11.43 -3.61
C VAL A 33 -0.55 11.90 -5.00
N HIS A 34 -1.12 11.29 -6.04
CA HIS A 34 -0.95 11.61 -7.45
C HIS A 34 0.53 11.84 -7.82
N LEU A 35 1.42 10.95 -7.35
CA LEU A 35 2.83 11.12 -7.64
C LEU A 35 3.10 10.92 -9.13
N ASP A 36 3.62 11.96 -9.76
CA ASP A 36 3.93 11.99 -11.19
C ASP A 36 5.38 12.45 -11.39
N LEU A 37 6.10 11.72 -12.22
CA LEU A 37 7.52 11.95 -12.52
C LEU A 37 7.76 12.32 -13.99
N GLY A 38 6.70 12.56 -14.77
CA GLY A 38 6.75 12.72 -16.22
C GLY A 38 7.46 13.97 -16.72
N THR A 39 7.66 14.97 -15.89
CA THR A 39 8.36 16.21 -16.27
C THR A 39 9.31 16.67 -15.15
N PRO A 40 10.34 17.50 -15.46
CA PRO A 40 11.20 18.06 -14.43
C PRO A 40 10.44 18.84 -13.33
N TYR A 41 9.38 19.54 -13.71
CA TYR A 41 8.53 20.27 -12.76
C TYR A 41 7.81 19.29 -11.82
N ARG A 42 7.19 18.23 -12.37
CA ARG A 42 6.48 17.22 -11.58
C ARG A 42 7.43 16.45 -10.66
N ARG A 43 8.64 16.11 -11.14
CA ARG A 43 9.69 15.53 -10.28
C ARG A 43 10.02 16.43 -9.09
N ALA A 44 10.16 17.73 -9.30
CA ALA A 44 10.43 18.68 -8.21
C ALA A 44 9.24 18.78 -7.21
N GLN A 45 8.00 18.62 -7.67
CA GLN A 45 6.85 18.51 -6.77
C GLN A 45 6.83 17.18 -6.02
N ALA A 46 7.13 16.07 -6.71
CA ALA A 46 7.23 14.75 -6.09
C ALA A 46 8.23 14.72 -4.93
N GLU A 47 9.41 15.37 -5.08
CA GLU A 47 10.38 15.49 -3.98
C GLU A 47 9.78 16.16 -2.74
N LYS A 48 8.99 17.22 -2.93
CA LYS A 48 8.32 17.90 -1.82
C LYS A 48 7.27 17.01 -1.16
N THR A 49 6.49 16.29 -1.97
CA THR A 49 5.50 15.33 -1.48
C THR A 49 6.15 14.24 -0.63
N ILE A 50 7.22 13.63 -1.14
CA ILE A 50 7.96 12.60 -0.40
C ILE A 50 8.59 13.16 0.89
N ALA A 51 9.15 14.37 0.83
CA ALA A 51 9.67 15.04 2.03
C ALA A 51 8.58 15.30 3.08
N GLN A 52 7.38 15.70 2.63
CA GLN A 52 6.23 15.90 3.50
C GLN A 52 5.75 14.57 4.13
N MET A 53 5.69 13.49 3.34
CA MET A 53 5.33 12.17 3.87
C MET A 53 6.33 11.73 4.94
N ARG A 54 7.65 11.87 4.68
CA ARG A 54 8.68 11.57 5.68
C ARG A 54 8.49 12.38 6.96
N TYR A 55 8.24 13.68 6.83
CA TYR A 55 7.97 14.55 7.99
C TYR A 55 6.75 14.09 8.80
N ILE A 56 5.65 13.75 8.13
CA ILE A 56 4.43 13.26 8.81
C ILE A 56 4.72 11.95 9.55
N LEU A 57 5.38 11.00 8.89
CA LEU A 57 5.71 9.71 9.51
C LEU A 57 6.62 9.87 10.73
N ASP A 58 7.57 10.81 10.68
CA ASP A 58 8.49 11.10 11.78
C ASP A 58 7.84 11.89 12.91
N ALA A 59 6.82 12.73 12.62
CA ALA A 59 6.14 13.53 13.62
C ALA A 59 5.03 12.74 14.34
N GLU A 60 4.27 11.94 13.60
CA GLU A 60 3.07 11.26 14.10
C GLU A 60 3.36 9.86 14.65
N HIS A 61 4.48 9.24 14.26
CA HIS A 61 4.85 7.88 14.65
C HIS A 61 3.68 6.90 14.53
N PRO A 62 3.11 6.68 13.33
CA PRO A 62 1.96 5.81 13.16
C PRO A 62 2.32 4.34 13.41
N ASP A 63 1.33 3.56 13.86
CA ASP A 63 1.43 2.12 14.02
C ASP A 63 1.09 1.39 12.71
N LEU A 64 0.40 2.07 11.79
CA LEU A 64 -0.02 1.57 10.48
C LEU A 64 -0.08 2.72 9.47
N VAL A 65 0.34 2.46 8.24
CA VAL A 65 0.12 3.37 7.11
C VAL A 65 -0.91 2.74 6.17
N VAL A 66 -1.88 3.52 5.72
CA VAL A 66 -2.88 3.08 4.74
C VAL A 66 -2.88 4.05 3.55
N PHE A 67 -2.70 3.51 2.36
CA PHE A 67 -2.90 4.24 1.12
C PHE A 67 -4.29 3.93 0.58
N THR A 68 -5.08 4.96 0.29
CA THR A 68 -6.48 4.80 -0.11
C THR A 68 -6.75 5.34 -1.52
N GLY A 69 -5.88 4.94 -2.45
CA GLY A 69 -6.05 5.18 -3.86
C GLY A 69 -5.35 6.41 -4.42
N ASP A 70 -5.21 6.41 -5.73
CA ASP A 70 -4.63 7.45 -6.57
C ASP A 70 -3.21 7.85 -6.13
N VAL A 71 -2.38 6.84 -5.93
CA VAL A 71 -1.06 6.97 -5.32
C VAL A 71 -0.01 7.35 -6.36
N GLY A 72 0.14 6.54 -7.40
CA GLY A 72 1.15 6.71 -8.45
C GLY A 72 0.50 6.89 -9.82
N THR A 73 0.13 8.10 -10.17
CA THR A 73 -0.69 8.41 -11.36
C THR A 73 0.10 8.97 -12.54
N GLY A 74 1.43 8.96 -12.49
CA GLY A 74 2.31 9.44 -13.56
C GLY A 74 3.26 8.39 -14.10
N LYS A 75 3.96 8.74 -15.17
CA LYS A 75 5.01 7.88 -15.79
C LYS A 75 6.41 8.35 -15.38
N PRO A 76 7.34 7.41 -15.16
CA PRO A 76 7.18 5.94 -15.10
C PRO A 76 6.47 5.53 -13.78
N ALA A 77 5.37 4.78 -13.89
CA ALA A 77 4.54 4.44 -12.72
C ALA A 77 5.29 3.56 -11.71
N ALA A 78 6.12 2.63 -12.17
CA ALA A 78 6.93 1.80 -11.26
C ALA A 78 7.86 2.64 -10.38
N GLU A 79 8.53 3.66 -10.93
CA GLU A 79 9.38 4.57 -10.15
C GLU A 79 8.53 5.36 -9.14
N ALA A 80 7.36 5.85 -9.56
CA ALA A 80 6.45 6.59 -8.68
C ALA A 80 6.01 5.74 -7.48
N TRP A 81 5.59 4.49 -7.71
CA TRP A 81 5.21 3.56 -6.67
C TRP A 81 6.34 3.26 -5.69
N HIS A 82 7.55 2.98 -6.18
CA HIS A 82 8.70 2.76 -5.31
C HIS A 82 9.00 3.99 -4.46
N ARG A 83 8.95 5.18 -5.03
CA ARG A 83 9.23 6.42 -4.28
C ARG A 83 8.20 6.72 -3.19
N VAL A 84 6.92 6.39 -3.41
CA VAL A 84 5.88 6.57 -2.38
C VAL A 84 6.02 5.53 -1.26
N LEU A 85 6.37 4.30 -1.57
CA LEU A 85 6.49 3.24 -0.56
C LEU A 85 7.81 3.29 0.23
N GLU A 86 8.87 3.87 -0.35
CA GLU A 86 10.19 3.97 0.27
C GLU A 86 10.18 4.63 1.67
N PRO A 87 9.51 5.78 1.91
CA PRO A 87 9.44 6.39 3.24
C PRO A 87 8.87 5.50 4.33
N VAL A 88 7.91 4.64 3.96
CA VAL A 88 7.26 3.70 4.87
C VAL A 88 8.19 2.51 5.14
N ALA A 89 8.80 1.97 4.08
CA ALA A 89 9.74 0.85 4.15
C ALA A 89 11.00 1.19 4.96
N GLU A 90 11.58 2.38 4.78
CA GLU A 90 12.73 2.88 5.55
C GLU A 90 12.49 2.85 7.06
N ARG A 91 11.24 2.97 7.49
CA ARG A 91 10.82 2.98 8.90
C ARG A 91 10.33 1.61 9.39
N ASN A 92 10.34 0.60 8.52
CA ASN A 92 9.79 -0.72 8.80
C ASN A 92 8.34 -0.66 9.32
N LEU A 93 7.56 0.31 8.85
CA LEU A 93 6.16 0.46 9.24
C LEU A 93 5.29 -0.56 8.48
N PRO A 94 4.34 -1.21 9.15
CA PRO A 94 3.33 -1.99 8.45
C PRO A 94 2.45 -1.06 7.60
N PHE A 95 2.07 -1.52 6.41
CA PHE A 95 1.22 -0.73 5.55
C PHE A 95 0.26 -1.58 4.72
N CYS A 96 -0.84 -0.96 4.31
CA CYS A 96 -1.82 -1.52 3.39
C CYS A 96 -2.11 -0.52 2.28
N VAL A 97 -2.31 -1.03 1.07
CA VAL A 97 -2.67 -0.24 -0.11
C VAL A 97 -4.04 -0.70 -0.61
N VAL A 98 -4.93 0.23 -0.83
CA VAL A 98 -6.13 0.08 -1.66
C VAL A 98 -5.93 0.93 -2.90
N LEU A 99 -6.14 0.36 -4.09
CA LEU A 99 -5.96 1.10 -5.33
C LEU A 99 -7.16 2.00 -5.61
N GLY A 100 -6.89 3.17 -6.18
CA GLY A 100 -7.88 4.05 -6.76
C GLY A 100 -8.13 3.76 -8.23
N ASN A 101 -8.94 4.59 -8.85
CA ASN A 101 -9.29 4.46 -10.26
C ASN A 101 -8.17 4.91 -11.20
N HIS A 102 -7.29 5.83 -10.78
CA HIS A 102 -6.20 6.35 -11.61
C HIS A 102 -4.89 5.55 -11.52
N ASP A 103 -4.74 4.65 -10.56
CA ASP A 103 -3.47 3.96 -10.32
C ASP A 103 -3.00 3.08 -11.48
N ALA A 104 -3.92 2.51 -12.26
CA ALA A 104 -3.62 1.63 -13.39
C ALA A 104 -3.82 2.29 -14.77
N GLU A 105 -4.01 3.60 -14.84
CA GLU A 105 -4.24 4.31 -16.12
C GLU A 105 -2.96 4.57 -16.91
N GLN A 106 -1.79 4.31 -16.35
CA GLN A 106 -0.53 4.71 -16.96
C GLN A 106 0.18 3.55 -17.68
N ASP A 107 1.31 3.10 -17.19
CA ASP A 107 2.16 2.08 -17.82
C ASP A 107 2.31 0.83 -16.95
N LEU A 108 1.47 0.68 -15.94
CA LEU A 108 1.34 -0.53 -15.12
C LEU A 108 -0.12 -1.00 -15.05
N THR A 109 -0.30 -2.29 -15.05
CA THR A 109 -1.57 -2.94 -14.70
C THR A 109 -1.73 -3.04 -13.18
N ARG A 110 -2.96 -3.21 -12.68
CA ARG A 110 -3.23 -3.46 -11.27
C ARG A 110 -2.43 -4.64 -10.71
N ALA A 111 -2.26 -5.71 -11.51
CA ALA A 111 -1.45 -6.86 -11.13
C ALA A 111 0.05 -6.54 -11.01
N GLU A 112 0.59 -5.66 -11.84
CA GLU A 112 1.98 -5.21 -11.75
C GLU A 112 2.21 -4.33 -10.53
N ILE A 113 1.26 -3.44 -10.23
CA ILE A 113 1.26 -2.65 -9.00
C ILE A 113 1.20 -3.58 -7.79
N GLY A 114 0.32 -4.58 -7.81
CA GLY A 114 0.20 -5.59 -6.75
C GLY A 114 1.54 -6.29 -6.47
N ARG A 115 2.29 -6.66 -7.51
CA ARG A 115 3.63 -7.24 -7.35
C ARG A 115 4.63 -6.27 -6.73
N ILE A 116 4.58 -4.97 -7.09
CA ILE A 116 5.43 -3.95 -6.47
C ILE A 116 5.09 -3.84 -4.98
N VAL A 117 3.83 -3.63 -4.64
CA VAL A 117 3.37 -3.48 -3.25
C VAL A 117 3.76 -4.68 -2.39
N THR A 118 3.51 -5.90 -2.90
CA THR A 118 3.81 -7.14 -2.15
C THR A 118 5.28 -7.51 -2.12
N SER A 119 6.13 -6.81 -2.84
CA SER A 119 7.60 -7.00 -2.74
C SER A 119 8.21 -6.35 -1.48
N TYR A 120 7.50 -5.48 -0.81
CA TYR A 120 7.96 -4.80 0.39
C TYR A 120 7.62 -5.60 1.66
N ALA A 121 8.59 -5.76 2.55
CA ALA A 121 8.46 -6.59 3.75
C ALA A 121 7.37 -6.11 4.75
N GLY A 122 7.05 -4.82 4.76
CA GLY A 122 6.04 -4.24 5.66
C GLY A 122 4.61 -4.32 5.15
N THR A 123 4.39 -4.85 3.93
CA THR A 123 3.05 -4.92 3.36
C THR A 123 2.14 -5.88 4.10
N LEU A 124 0.89 -5.48 4.29
CA LEU A 124 -0.19 -6.33 4.80
C LEU A 124 -1.11 -6.80 3.68
N ASN A 125 -0.85 -6.37 2.44
CA ASN A 125 -1.59 -6.82 1.27
C ASN A 125 -1.20 -8.25 0.87
N THR A 126 -2.15 -8.93 0.28
CA THR A 126 -1.96 -10.20 -0.41
C THR A 126 -2.43 -10.08 -1.85
N LEU A 127 -2.00 -10.99 -2.71
CA LEU A 127 -2.47 -11.04 -4.10
C LEU A 127 -3.68 -11.97 -4.21
N GLY A 128 -4.70 -11.50 -4.93
CA GLY A 128 -5.81 -12.31 -5.39
C GLY A 128 -5.43 -13.24 -6.55
N ALA A 129 -6.39 -14.03 -7.03
CA ALA A 129 -6.17 -15.00 -8.09
C ALA A 129 -5.71 -14.38 -9.42
N GLY A 130 -6.09 -13.12 -9.70
CA GLY A 130 -5.65 -12.35 -10.87
C GLY A 130 -4.28 -11.70 -10.74
N GLY A 131 -3.63 -11.81 -9.57
CA GLY A 131 -2.38 -11.14 -9.27
C GLY A 131 -2.54 -9.68 -8.84
N GLU A 132 -3.75 -9.17 -8.75
CA GLU A 132 -4.09 -7.86 -8.19
C GLU A 132 -4.09 -7.89 -6.66
N LEU A 133 -4.08 -6.73 -6.02
CA LEU A 133 -4.25 -6.68 -4.56
C LEU A 133 -5.64 -7.21 -4.19
N ALA A 134 -5.68 -8.13 -3.23
CA ALA A 134 -6.94 -8.64 -2.70
C ALA A 134 -7.49 -7.68 -1.64
N ASP A 135 -8.81 -7.69 -1.48
CA ASP A 135 -9.45 -7.13 -0.29
C ASP A 135 -8.87 -7.77 0.96
N VAL A 136 -8.64 -6.99 1.98
CA VAL A 136 -8.07 -7.48 3.23
C VAL A 136 -8.79 -6.88 4.44
N VAL A 137 -8.98 -7.71 5.45
CA VAL A 137 -9.44 -7.27 6.77
C VAL A 137 -8.26 -7.34 7.72
N LEU A 138 -7.84 -6.19 8.22
CA LEU A 138 -6.76 -6.08 9.18
C LEU A 138 -7.33 -6.11 10.59
N GLU A 139 -6.80 -7.00 11.41
CA GLU A 139 -7.19 -7.15 12.81
C GLU A 139 -6.22 -6.38 13.69
N ILE A 140 -6.74 -5.46 14.51
CA ILE A 140 -5.99 -4.83 15.58
C ILE A 140 -6.29 -5.60 16.85
N ALA A 141 -5.28 -6.30 17.36
CA ALA A 141 -5.44 -7.25 18.45
C ALA A 141 -5.87 -6.58 19.76
N GLY A 142 -6.83 -7.18 20.43
CA GLY A 142 -7.17 -6.93 21.83
C GLY A 142 -6.61 -8.01 22.72
N THR A 143 -7.08 -8.07 23.97
CA THR A 143 -6.61 -9.03 24.98
C THR A 143 -7.18 -10.43 24.80
N THR A 144 -8.44 -10.55 24.36
CA THR A 144 -9.16 -11.83 24.21
C THR A 144 -9.85 -11.98 22.87
N GLN A 145 -10.05 -10.88 22.19
CA GLN A 145 -10.69 -10.81 20.87
C GLN A 145 -10.14 -9.57 20.14
N PRO A 146 -10.37 -9.42 18.82
CA PRO A 146 -10.02 -8.20 18.10
C PRO A 146 -10.58 -6.96 18.80
N ALA A 147 -9.75 -5.95 18.97
CA ALA A 147 -10.19 -4.66 19.49
C ALA A 147 -10.81 -3.80 18.38
N ALA A 148 -10.32 -3.97 17.13
CA ALA A 148 -10.88 -3.33 15.96
C ALA A 148 -10.59 -4.16 14.70
N LEU A 149 -11.44 -3.98 13.69
CA LEU A 149 -11.27 -4.53 12.33
C LEU A 149 -11.24 -3.37 11.35
N LEU A 150 -10.21 -3.33 10.50
CA LEU A 150 -10.11 -2.38 9.42
C LEU A 150 -10.32 -3.13 8.09
N TYR A 151 -11.41 -2.80 7.40
CA TYR A 151 -11.73 -3.34 6.10
C TYR A 151 -11.09 -2.49 5.01
N CYS A 152 -10.16 -3.05 4.26
CA CYS A 152 -9.49 -2.42 3.13
C CYS A 152 -10.07 -3.05 1.86
N LEU A 153 -11.05 -2.35 1.27
CA LEU A 153 -11.85 -2.84 0.14
C LEU A 153 -11.52 -2.04 -1.10
N ASP A 154 -11.24 -2.74 -2.19
CA ASP A 154 -11.00 -2.13 -3.50
C ASP A 154 -12.35 -1.83 -4.17
N SER A 155 -12.65 -0.55 -4.38
CA SER A 155 -13.86 -0.12 -5.10
C SER A 155 -13.73 -0.27 -6.62
N HIS A 156 -12.57 -0.74 -7.11
CA HIS A 156 -12.24 -0.85 -8.53
C HIS A 156 -12.17 0.51 -9.24
N ASP A 157 -12.49 0.49 -10.55
CA ASP A 157 -12.40 1.65 -11.38
C ASP A 157 -13.71 1.86 -12.20
N TYR A 158 -13.66 2.08 -13.49
CA TYR A 158 -14.86 2.32 -14.29
C TYR A 158 -15.77 1.10 -14.37
N SER A 159 -17.09 1.35 -14.37
CA SER A 159 -18.09 0.30 -14.52
C SER A 159 -17.93 -0.47 -15.84
N THR A 160 -17.95 -1.79 -15.74
CA THR A 160 -18.00 -2.68 -16.91
C THR A 160 -19.43 -2.93 -17.39
N ILE A 161 -20.45 -2.39 -16.70
CA ILE A 161 -21.86 -2.52 -17.06
C ILE A 161 -22.25 -1.40 -18.03
N PRO A 162 -22.62 -1.71 -19.29
CA PRO A 162 -22.84 -0.69 -20.32
C PRO A 162 -23.94 0.34 -20.02
N SER A 163 -24.83 0.04 -19.07
CA SER A 163 -25.91 0.95 -18.65
C SER A 163 -25.54 1.86 -17.48
N ILE A 164 -24.34 1.69 -16.92
CA ILE A 164 -23.81 2.51 -15.83
C ILE A 164 -22.66 3.31 -16.38
N ASP A 165 -22.83 4.62 -16.47
CA ASP A 165 -21.77 5.55 -16.89
C ASP A 165 -20.98 5.99 -15.66
N GLY A 166 -19.65 6.01 -15.79
CA GLY A 166 -18.73 6.40 -14.72
C GLY A 166 -18.20 5.21 -13.91
N TYR A 167 -17.98 5.47 -12.63
CA TYR A 167 -17.38 4.49 -11.71
C TYR A 167 -18.42 3.47 -11.23
N GLY A 168 -18.00 2.22 -11.10
CA GLY A 168 -18.85 1.09 -10.72
C GLY A 168 -18.71 0.70 -9.26
#